data_578f8309aa6728d54fc74f55dab15c3a
#
_entry.id   578f8309aa6728d54fc74f55dab15c3a
#
_cell.length_a   1.000
_cell.length_b   1.000
_cell.length_c   1.000
_cell.angle_alpha   90.00
_cell.angle_beta   90.00
_cell.angle_gamma   90.00
#
_symmetry.space_group_name_H-M   'P 1'
#
loop_
_entity.id
_entity.type
_entity.pdbx_description
1 polymer ?
#
loop_
_entity_poly.entity_id
_entity_poly.type
_entity_poly.pdbx_seq_one_letter_code
_entity_poly.pdbx_strand_id
1 'polypeptide(L)'
;MRNTIYVVIFLFSFCLQACVEDEKDIFDKPSTERLSEALKQYQKILTEVPNGWLMEYYPKGDCAYGGYIILLSFTEEEVFMSSETNPTPVSSLYSLKGDTGPVLSFDTYNQVFHFFSDPSVPGLEG
;
A
#
# COMPACT_ATOMS: atom_id res chain seq x y z
N MET A 1 42.04 49.37 -0.34
CA MET A 1 40.66 48.98 0.04
C MET A 1 39.83 48.43 -1.12
N ARG A 2 39.76 49.09 -2.27
CA ARG A 2 38.93 48.61 -3.42
C ARG A 2 39.36 47.26 -3.97
N ASN A 3 40.67 47.00 -4.11
CA ASN A 3 41.19 45.72 -4.59
C ASN A 3 40.98 44.55 -3.58
N THR A 4 41.00 44.84 -2.31
CA THR A 4 40.79 43.86 -1.24
C THR A 4 39.35 43.33 -1.25
N ILE A 5 38.40 44.22 -1.58
CA ILE A 5 36.98 43.83 -1.69
C ILE A 5 36.75 42.85 -2.84
N TYR A 6 37.40 43.07 -3.98
CA TYR A 6 37.29 42.15 -5.14
C TYR A 6 37.89 40.78 -4.86
N VAL A 7 38.99 40.71 -4.11
CA VAL A 7 39.62 39.46 -3.70
C VAL A 7 38.71 38.67 -2.73
N VAL A 8 38.05 39.35 -1.81
CA VAL A 8 37.11 38.74 -0.88
C VAL A 8 35.85 38.22 -1.60
N ILE A 9 35.32 38.98 -2.57
CA ILE A 9 34.17 38.55 -3.37
C ILE A 9 34.54 37.33 -4.23
N PHE A 10 35.72 37.31 -4.81
CA PHE A 10 36.20 36.20 -5.64
C PHE A 10 36.42 34.93 -4.81
N LEU A 11 36.98 35.05 -3.61
CA LEU A 11 37.11 33.93 -2.66
C LEU A 11 35.75 33.39 -2.18
N PHE A 12 34.76 34.26 -1.96
CA PHE A 12 33.42 33.86 -1.53
C PHE A 12 32.66 33.16 -2.66
N SER A 13 32.90 33.52 -3.92
CA SER A 13 32.30 32.86 -5.08
C SER A 13 32.79 31.42 -5.28
N PHE A 14 34.02 31.11 -4.83
CA PHE A 14 34.58 29.75 -4.92
C PHE A 14 34.02 28.80 -3.87
N CYS A 15 33.50 29.30 -2.75
CA CYS A 15 32.89 28.47 -1.67
C CYS A 15 31.47 27.97 -1.99
N LEU A 16 30.84 28.49 -3.05
CA LEU A 16 29.46 28.09 -3.43
C LEU A 16 29.41 26.92 -4.41
N GLN A 17 30.55 26.34 -4.79
CA GLN A 17 30.59 25.16 -5.69
C GLN A 17 30.78 23.83 -4.95
N ALA A 18 30.78 23.83 -3.64
CA ALA A 18 30.83 22.61 -2.85
C ALA A 18 29.42 22.06 -2.65
N CYS A 19 29.20 20.84 -3.08
CA CYS A 19 28.03 19.96 -2.92
C CYS A 19 27.06 19.95 -4.11
N VAL A 20 27.54 19.46 -5.26
CA VAL A 20 26.78 18.49 -6.03
C VAL A 20 27.61 17.20 -5.97
N GLU A 21 27.61 16.52 -4.83
CA GLU A 21 27.84 15.09 -4.85
C GLU A 21 26.63 14.49 -5.54
N ASP A 22 26.84 13.93 -6.73
CA ASP A 22 25.94 12.95 -7.30
C ASP A 22 25.79 11.85 -6.23
N GLU A 23 24.71 11.87 -5.48
CA GLU A 23 24.30 10.73 -4.68
C GLU A 23 24.21 9.57 -5.65
N LYS A 24 25.22 8.72 -5.65
CA LYS A 24 25.17 7.45 -6.38
C LYS A 24 23.96 6.74 -5.81
N ASP A 25 22.91 6.64 -6.62
CA ASP A 25 21.73 5.87 -6.28
C ASP A 25 22.22 4.51 -5.77
N ILE A 26 21.97 4.24 -4.48
CA ILE A 26 22.33 2.96 -3.83
C ILE A 26 21.60 1.81 -4.54
N PHE A 27 20.61 2.14 -5.34
CA PHE A 27 19.76 1.21 -6.08
C PHE A 27 19.92 1.40 -7.58
N ASP A 28 20.05 0.31 -8.31
CA ASP A 28 20.18 0.30 -9.78
C ASP A 28 18.96 0.86 -10.52
N LYS A 29 17.79 1.01 -9.82
CA LYS A 29 16.53 1.46 -10.39
C LYS A 29 15.89 2.57 -9.56
N PRO A 30 15.19 3.54 -10.18
CA PRO A 30 14.40 4.54 -9.50
C PRO A 30 13.35 3.91 -8.54
N SER A 31 13.02 4.60 -7.46
CA SER A 31 12.04 4.12 -6.47
C SER A 31 10.66 3.82 -7.06
N THR A 32 10.22 4.63 -8.03
CA THR A 32 8.95 4.44 -8.76
C THR A 32 8.92 3.17 -9.59
N GLU A 33 10.03 2.82 -10.25
CA GLU A 33 10.15 1.59 -11.04
C GLU A 33 10.15 0.36 -10.13
N ARG A 34 10.91 0.39 -9.04
CA ARG A 34 10.94 -0.67 -8.03
C ARG A 34 9.56 -0.91 -7.42
N LEU A 35 8.82 0.17 -7.09
CA LEU A 35 7.47 0.07 -6.57
C LEU A 35 6.52 -0.57 -7.61
N SER A 36 6.57 -0.12 -8.86
CA SER A 36 5.76 -0.70 -9.95
C SER A 36 6.04 -2.18 -10.16
N GLU A 37 7.30 -2.60 -10.14
CA GLU A 37 7.68 -4.01 -10.22
C GLU A 37 7.17 -4.82 -9.02
N ALA A 38 7.29 -4.27 -7.81
CA ALA A 38 6.78 -4.91 -6.60
C ALA A 38 5.25 -5.09 -6.63
N LEU A 39 4.49 -4.08 -7.07
CA LEU A 39 3.04 -4.19 -7.20
C LEU A 39 2.63 -5.28 -8.19
N LYS A 40 3.31 -5.38 -9.34
CA LYS A 40 3.08 -6.48 -10.31
C LYS A 40 3.40 -7.85 -9.74
N GLN A 41 4.49 -7.95 -8.97
CA GLN A 41 4.85 -9.19 -8.31
C GLN A 41 3.82 -9.59 -7.26
N TYR A 42 3.31 -8.65 -6.46
CA TYR A 42 2.27 -8.92 -5.46
C TYR A 42 0.95 -9.31 -6.11
N GLN A 43 0.56 -8.66 -7.21
CA GLN A 43 -0.63 -9.07 -7.96
C GLN A 43 -0.51 -10.52 -8.44
N LYS A 44 0.63 -10.87 -8.99
CA LYS A 44 0.91 -12.25 -9.41
C LYS A 44 0.83 -13.24 -8.25
N ILE A 45 1.43 -12.91 -7.09
CA ILE A 45 1.35 -13.73 -5.88
C ILE A 45 -0.10 -13.91 -5.44
N LEU A 46 -0.91 -12.86 -5.45
CA LEU A 46 -2.32 -12.94 -5.04
C LEU A 46 -3.14 -13.85 -5.95
N THR A 47 -2.92 -13.77 -7.27
CA THR A 47 -3.74 -14.46 -8.28
C THR A 47 -3.31 -15.90 -8.57
N GLU A 48 -2.06 -16.27 -8.34
CA GLU A 48 -1.52 -17.60 -8.70
C GLU A 48 -1.72 -18.67 -7.61
N VAL A 49 -2.30 -18.35 -6.46
CA VAL A 49 -2.52 -19.32 -5.38
C VAL A 49 -3.77 -20.18 -5.68
N PRO A 50 -3.61 -21.48 -5.97
CA PRO A 50 -4.73 -22.30 -6.48
C PRO A 50 -5.85 -22.51 -5.46
N ASN A 51 -5.56 -22.47 -4.16
CA ASN A 51 -6.56 -22.64 -3.09
C ASN A 51 -7.00 -21.30 -2.47
N GLY A 52 -6.60 -20.18 -3.04
CA GLY A 52 -6.87 -18.86 -2.48
C GLY A 52 -6.13 -18.60 -1.17
N TRP A 53 -6.63 -17.63 -0.43
CA TRP A 53 -6.02 -17.10 0.79
C TRP A 53 -6.99 -17.24 1.96
N LEU A 54 -6.45 -17.41 3.15
CA LEU A 54 -7.17 -17.33 4.40
C LEU A 54 -6.74 -16.06 5.12
N MET A 55 -7.71 -15.21 5.46
CA MET A 55 -7.50 -13.99 6.23
C MET A 55 -8.16 -14.13 7.59
N GLU A 56 -7.41 -13.91 8.65
CA GLU A 56 -7.93 -13.71 10.00
C GLU A 56 -8.29 -12.24 10.14
N TYR A 57 -9.56 -11.94 10.34
CA TYR A 57 -10.10 -10.59 10.39
C TYR A 57 -10.65 -10.26 11.78
N TYR A 58 -10.15 -9.17 12.34
CA TYR A 58 -10.62 -8.64 13.63
C TYR A 58 -11.22 -7.25 13.39
N PRO A 59 -12.56 -7.14 13.32
CA PRO A 59 -13.24 -5.91 12.92
C PRO A 59 -12.98 -4.73 13.84
N LYS A 60 -12.63 -4.99 15.11
CA LYS A 60 -12.39 -3.98 16.12
C LYS A 60 -11.06 -4.21 16.83
N GLY A 61 -10.31 -3.15 17.03
CA GLY A 61 -8.95 -3.23 17.57
C GLY A 61 -8.86 -3.79 19.00
N ASP A 62 -9.94 -3.71 19.79
CA ASP A 62 -10.07 -4.32 21.11
C ASP A 62 -10.59 -5.78 21.07
N CYS A 63 -10.76 -6.34 19.88
CA CYS A 63 -11.33 -7.67 19.62
C CYS A 63 -12.74 -7.88 20.20
N ALA A 64 -13.51 -6.80 20.44
CA ALA A 64 -14.85 -6.91 21.05
C ALA A 64 -15.83 -7.73 20.21
N TYR A 65 -15.63 -7.81 18.90
CA TYR A 65 -16.44 -8.65 17.99
C TYR A 65 -15.86 -10.03 17.70
N GLY A 66 -14.72 -10.37 18.33
CA GLY A 66 -14.00 -11.61 18.04
C GLY A 66 -13.20 -11.55 16.75
N GLY A 67 -12.71 -12.71 16.32
CA GLY A 67 -12.02 -12.93 15.06
C GLY A 67 -12.86 -13.76 14.09
N TYR A 68 -12.73 -13.46 12.80
CA TYR A 68 -13.45 -14.13 11.72
C TYR A 68 -12.45 -14.63 10.68
N ILE A 69 -12.77 -15.78 10.09
CA ILE A 69 -12.00 -16.32 8.97
C ILE A 69 -12.72 -15.94 7.67
N ILE A 70 -11.99 -15.26 6.81
CA ILE A 70 -12.44 -14.92 5.47
C ILE A 70 -11.55 -15.65 4.45
N LEU A 71 -12.19 -16.40 3.57
CA LEU A 71 -11.52 -17.02 2.43
C LEU A 71 -11.56 -16.05 1.25
N LEU A 72 -10.39 -15.83 0.62
CA LEU A 72 -10.24 -14.90 -0.50
C LEU A 72 -9.67 -15.63 -1.71
N SER A 73 -10.20 -15.31 -2.87
CA SER A 73 -9.66 -15.74 -4.17
C SER A 73 -9.57 -14.53 -5.09
N PHE A 74 -8.40 -14.28 -5.66
CA PHE A 74 -8.13 -13.10 -6.47
C PHE A 74 -8.07 -13.43 -7.96
N THR A 75 -8.67 -12.59 -8.76
CA THR A 75 -8.41 -12.45 -10.20
C THR A 75 -7.54 -11.20 -10.45
N GLU A 76 -7.40 -10.75 -11.68
CA GLU A 76 -6.64 -9.52 -11.96
C GLU A 76 -7.33 -8.24 -11.44
N GLU A 77 -8.67 -8.24 -11.33
CA GLU A 77 -9.46 -7.06 -10.98
C GLU A 77 -10.37 -7.27 -9.77
N GLU A 78 -10.81 -8.50 -9.54
CA GLU A 78 -11.80 -8.83 -8.51
C GLU A 78 -11.24 -9.77 -7.44
N VAL A 79 -11.77 -9.61 -6.25
CA VAL A 79 -11.59 -10.56 -5.15
C VAL A 79 -12.94 -11.18 -4.80
N PHE A 80 -12.97 -12.48 -4.65
CA PHE A 80 -14.11 -13.25 -4.16
C PHE A 80 -13.87 -13.56 -2.69
N MET A 81 -14.85 -13.22 -1.86
CA MET A 81 -14.76 -13.40 -0.40
C MET A 81 -15.91 -14.27 0.09
N SER A 82 -15.61 -15.20 0.98
CA SER A 82 -16.61 -15.96 1.74
C SER A 82 -16.17 -16.11 3.20
N SER A 83 -17.10 -16.33 4.09
CA SER A 83 -16.84 -16.51 5.52
C SER A 83 -17.74 -17.58 6.11
N GLU A 84 -17.55 -17.92 7.37
CA GLU A 84 -18.42 -18.84 8.12
C GLU A 84 -19.86 -18.34 8.19
N THR A 85 -20.05 -17.02 8.28
CA THR A 85 -21.38 -16.39 8.34
C THR A 85 -22.00 -16.19 6.96
N ASN A 86 -21.18 -16.11 5.92
CA ASN A 86 -21.63 -16.01 4.53
C ASN A 86 -20.77 -16.92 3.64
N PRO A 87 -21.15 -18.21 3.49
CA PRO A 87 -20.37 -19.18 2.74
C PRO A 87 -20.45 -19.00 1.23
N THR A 88 -21.39 -18.21 0.72
CA THR A 88 -21.50 -17.91 -0.71
C THR A 88 -20.47 -16.82 -1.08
N PRO A 89 -19.55 -17.08 -2.04
CA PRO A 89 -18.58 -16.09 -2.43
C PRO A 89 -19.24 -14.82 -2.99
N VAL A 90 -18.81 -13.66 -2.51
CA VAL A 90 -19.22 -12.33 -2.97
C VAL A 90 -18.01 -11.64 -3.59
N SER A 91 -18.15 -11.13 -4.82
CA SER A 91 -17.07 -10.41 -5.48
C SER A 91 -17.07 -8.92 -5.16
N SER A 92 -15.88 -8.33 -5.17
CA SER A 92 -15.68 -6.89 -5.14
C SER A 92 -14.38 -6.52 -5.88
N LEU A 93 -14.28 -5.26 -6.29
CA LEU A 93 -13.07 -4.75 -6.90
C LEU A 93 -11.99 -4.53 -5.83
N TYR A 94 -10.75 -4.79 -6.23
CA TYR A 94 -9.58 -4.47 -5.41
C TYR A 94 -8.51 -3.77 -6.26
N SER A 95 -7.59 -3.10 -5.60
CA SER A 95 -6.41 -2.57 -6.26
C SER A 95 -5.19 -2.66 -5.36
N LEU A 96 -4.03 -2.77 -6.00
CA LEU A 96 -2.73 -2.61 -5.35
C LEU A 96 -2.23 -1.19 -5.62
N LYS A 97 -1.98 -0.44 -4.56
CA LYS A 97 -1.56 0.97 -4.61
C LYS A 97 -0.19 1.13 -3.97
N GLY A 98 0.58 2.09 -4.49
CA GLY A 98 1.80 2.55 -3.85
C GLY A 98 1.50 3.82 -3.06
N ASP A 99 1.66 3.76 -1.75
CA ASP A 99 1.61 4.93 -0.86
C ASP A 99 2.95 5.03 -0.11
N THR A 100 3.01 4.89 1.17
CA THR A 100 4.25 4.73 1.95
C THR A 100 4.90 3.37 1.77
N GLY A 101 4.24 2.48 1.02
CA GLY A 101 4.62 1.14 0.61
C GLY A 101 3.51 0.51 -0.23
N PRO A 102 3.59 -0.78 -0.57
CA PRO A 102 2.52 -1.50 -1.23
C PRO A 102 1.30 -1.65 -0.33
N VAL A 103 0.14 -1.26 -0.82
CA VAL A 103 -1.15 -1.32 -0.11
C VAL A 103 -2.15 -2.11 -0.95
N LEU A 104 -2.81 -3.10 -0.35
CA LEU A 104 -3.98 -3.77 -0.90
C LEU A 104 -5.23 -3.01 -0.45
N SER A 105 -6.03 -2.54 -1.41
CA SER A 105 -7.26 -1.79 -1.17
C SER A 105 -8.45 -2.56 -1.72
N PHE A 106 -9.51 -2.72 -0.93
CA PHE A 106 -10.81 -3.19 -1.39
C PHE A 106 -11.65 -1.97 -1.79
N ASP A 107 -11.85 -1.80 -3.10
CA ASP A 107 -12.33 -0.52 -3.65
C ASP A 107 -13.86 -0.43 -3.72
N THR A 108 -14.57 -1.56 -3.64
CA THR A 108 -16.02 -1.59 -3.62
C THR A 108 -16.55 -2.33 -2.40
N TYR A 109 -17.80 -2.02 -2.01
CA TYR A 109 -18.45 -2.69 -0.89
C TYR A 109 -18.50 -4.21 -1.10
N ASN A 110 -18.13 -4.95 -0.06
CA ASN A 110 -18.25 -6.40 0.01
C ASN A 110 -18.98 -6.77 1.29
N GLN A 111 -20.10 -7.45 1.17
CA GLN A 111 -20.95 -7.82 2.30
C GLN A 111 -20.24 -8.70 3.34
N VAL A 112 -19.24 -9.48 2.94
CA VAL A 112 -18.46 -10.33 3.84
C VAL A 112 -17.49 -9.50 4.66
N PHE A 113 -16.73 -8.61 4.01
CA PHE A 113 -15.68 -7.83 4.64
C PHE A 113 -16.21 -6.62 5.40
N HIS A 114 -17.19 -5.90 4.80
CA HIS A 114 -17.75 -4.68 5.38
C HIS A 114 -18.96 -4.90 6.28
N PHE A 115 -19.29 -6.15 6.61
CA PHE A 115 -20.44 -6.46 7.47
C PHE A 115 -20.43 -5.68 8.78
N PHE A 116 -19.28 -5.57 9.43
CA PHE A 116 -19.15 -4.89 10.72
C PHE A 116 -19.11 -3.35 10.64
N SER A 117 -18.92 -2.79 9.45
CA SER A 117 -18.93 -1.35 9.18
C SER A 117 -20.23 -0.90 8.48
N ASP A 118 -21.24 -1.76 8.42
CA ASP A 118 -22.54 -1.42 7.83
C ASP A 118 -23.36 -0.53 8.80
N PRO A 119 -23.58 0.76 8.48
CA PRO A 119 -24.30 1.68 9.35
C PRO A 119 -25.81 1.34 9.48
N SER A 120 -26.33 0.46 8.63
CA SER A 120 -27.73 0.00 8.70
C SER A 120 -27.96 -1.04 9.80
N VAL A 121 -26.90 -1.64 10.34
CA VAL A 121 -26.98 -2.66 11.38
C VAL A 121 -26.67 -2.03 12.75
N PRO A 122 -27.67 -1.79 13.62
CA PRO A 122 -27.44 -1.17 14.92
C PRO A 122 -26.47 -2.00 15.79
N GLY A 123 -25.50 -1.32 16.39
CA GLY A 123 -24.51 -1.93 17.28
C GLY A 123 -23.26 -2.50 16.58
N LEU A 124 -23.16 -2.38 15.26
CA LEU A 124 -21.95 -2.66 14.51
C LEU A 124 -21.26 -1.33 14.18
N GLU A 125 -20.28 -0.96 14.99
CA GLU A 125 -19.43 0.23 14.81
C GLU A 125 -17.97 -0.26 14.65
N GLY A 126 -17.69 -0.91 13.53
CA GLY A 126 -16.35 -1.43 13.18
C GLY A 126 -15.53 -0.48 12.31
#